data_387427688a632f3fee49f7f42cfe2414
#
_entry.id   387427688a632f3fee49f7f42cfe2414
#
_cell.length_a   1.000
_cell.length_b   1.000
_cell.length_c   1.000
_cell.angle_alpha   90.00
_cell.angle_beta   90.00
_cell.angle_gamma   90.00
#
_symmetry.space_group_name_H-M   'P 1'
#
loop_
_entity.id
_entity.type
_entity.pdbx_description
1 polymer ?
#
loop_
_entity_poly.entity_id
_entity_poly.type
_entity_poly.pdbx_seq_one_letter_code
_entity_poly.pdbx_strand_id
1 'polypeptide(L)'
;NVRIMTDADRSKSEKLTLQISKLEKQITSHRKKNIDTFKKWYDANRKDLKQPAGKDTKSISKLLKATSPTSRQMTQLRDYYFSKINSEGSTLSQKLAPLRKESKKINDRSPTTLVMQENEGKEAFAHTLQRGDYTARLERVTANTPAMLPSMSNLPKNRLGLAKWITSPENPLPARVTVNRYWYYIFGEGI
;
A
#
# COMPACT_ATOMS: atom_id res chain seq x y z
N ASN A 1 -6.72 1.46 -3.09
CA ASN A 1 -6.34 2.32 -4.22
C ASN A 1 -5.25 1.64 -5.05
N VAL A 2 -5.43 1.55 -6.34
CA VAL A 2 -4.43 1.02 -7.28
C VAL A 2 -3.94 2.18 -8.17
N ARG A 3 -2.62 2.21 -8.40
CA ARG A 3 -2.01 3.17 -9.33
C ARG A 3 -2.05 2.61 -10.75
N ILE A 4 -2.50 3.43 -11.67
CA ILE A 4 -2.48 3.10 -13.08
C ILE A 4 -1.12 3.50 -13.63
N MET A 5 -0.30 2.52 -13.95
CA MET A 5 1.06 2.70 -14.48
C MET A 5 1.16 2.04 -15.84
N THR A 6 1.98 2.62 -16.73
CA THR A 6 2.42 1.91 -17.94
C THR A 6 3.30 0.72 -17.53
N ASP A 7 3.42 -0.29 -18.38
CA ASP A 7 4.25 -1.47 -18.08
C ASP A 7 5.72 -1.10 -17.87
N ALA A 8 6.21 -0.10 -18.62
CA ALA A 8 7.55 0.47 -18.45
C ALA A 8 7.72 1.11 -17.07
N ASP A 9 6.75 1.90 -16.60
CA ASP A 9 6.79 2.54 -15.29
C ASP A 9 6.64 1.54 -14.15
N ARG A 10 5.84 0.49 -14.35
CA ARG A 10 5.69 -0.59 -13.36
C ARG A 10 7.01 -1.33 -13.16
N SER A 11 7.63 -1.80 -14.25
CA SER A 11 8.93 -2.48 -14.20
C SER A 11 10.03 -1.60 -13.58
N LYS A 12 10.04 -0.31 -13.93
CA LYS A 12 10.99 0.66 -13.36
C LYS A 12 10.73 0.90 -11.87
N SER A 13 9.47 1.04 -11.45
CA SER A 13 9.06 1.22 -10.05
C SER A 13 9.45 0.02 -9.20
N GLU A 14 9.27 -1.20 -9.70
CA GLU A 14 9.67 -2.43 -9.01
C GLU A 14 11.19 -2.49 -8.79
N LYS A 15 11.98 -2.20 -9.83
CA LYS A 15 13.44 -2.14 -9.73
C LYS A 15 13.91 -1.10 -8.72
N LEU A 16 13.32 0.11 -8.77
CA LEU A 16 13.63 1.19 -7.83
C LEU A 16 13.26 0.80 -6.39
N THR A 17 12.11 0.17 -6.18
CA THR A 17 11.66 -0.30 -4.87
C THR A 17 12.64 -1.31 -4.28
N LEU A 18 13.13 -2.26 -5.09
CA LEU A 18 14.12 -3.24 -4.67
C LEU A 18 15.46 -2.57 -4.29
N GLN A 19 15.94 -1.62 -5.10
CA GLN A 19 17.18 -0.88 -4.83
C GLN A 19 17.06 -0.02 -3.56
N ILE A 20 15.94 0.69 -3.39
CA ILE A 20 15.64 1.49 -2.20
C ILE A 20 15.63 0.60 -0.96
N SER A 21 14.89 -0.51 -0.98
CA SER A 21 14.82 -1.46 0.13
C SER A 21 16.21 -2.03 0.52
N LYS A 22 17.04 -2.34 -0.47
CA LYS A 22 18.42 -2.82 -0.22
C LYS A 22 19.27 -1.76 0.48
N LEU A 23 19.22 -0.51 0.00
CA LEU A 23 19.96 0.60 0.61
C LEU A 23 19.43 0.96 2.00
N GLU A 24 18.11 0.92 2.23
CA GLU A 24 17.52 1.16 3.55
C GLU A 24 17.93 0.10 4.57
N LYS A 25 18.00 -1.17 4.16
CA LYS A 25 18.56 -2.25 5.00
C LYS A 25 20.02 -2.00 5.34
N GLN A 26 20.83 -1.57 4.37
CA GLN A 26 22.23 -1.22 4.60
C GLN A 26 22.37 -0.03 5.57
N ILE A 27 21.60 1.03 5.38
CA ILE A 27 21.56 2.19 6.29
C ILE A 27 21.16 1.75 7.71
N THR A 28 20.14 0.92 7.83
CA THR A 28 19.67 0.43 9.15
C THR A 28 20.74 -0.42 9.83
N SER A 29 21.42 -1.31 9.11
CA SER A 29 22.52 -2.12 9.62
C SER A 29 23.71 -1.26 10.04
N HIS A 30 24.08 -0.29 9.19
CA HIS A 30 25.16 0.67 9.47
C HIS A 30 24.85 1.49 10.74
N ARG A 31 23.65 2.00 10.89
CA ARG A 31 23.20 2.75 12.08
C ARG A 31 23.25 1.92 13.36
N LYS A 32 22.88 0.64 13.29
CA LYS A 32 22.95 -0.28 14.44
C LYS A 32 24.40 -0.52 14.85
N LYS A 33 25.30 -0.77 13.88
CA LYS A 33 26.71 -1.02 14.14
C LYS A 33 27.45 0.20 14.72
N ASN A 34 27.04 1.40 14.32
CA ASN A 34 27.70 2.65 14.68
C ASN A 34 26.92 3.49 15.71
N ILE A 35 26.08 2.85 16.53
CA ILE A 35 25.30 3.58 17.53
C ILE A 35 26.17 4.24 18.61
N ASP A 36 27.29 3.63 18.95
CA ASP A 36 28.19 4.17 19.96
C ASP A 36 28.98 5.38 19.47
N THR A 37 29.28 5.45 18.17
CA THR A 37 29.88 6.64 17.57
C THR A 37 28.93 7.81 17.60
N PHE A 38 27.63 7.57 17.40
CA PHE A 38 26.58 8.57 17.57
C PHE A 38 26.50 9.05 19.03
N LYS A 39 26.53 8.15 20.01
CA LYS A 39 26.49 8.52 21.44
C LYS A 39 27.68 9.42 21.80
N LYS A 40 28.90 9.02 21.41
CA LYS A 40 30.12 9.83 21.63
C LYS A 40 30.00 11.21 21.02
N TRP A 41 29.51 11.30 19.77
CA TRP A 41 29.27 12.58 19.12
C TRP A 41 28.22 13.42 19.85
N TYR A 42 27.12 12.81 20.27
CA TYR A 42 26.04 13.48 20.99
C TYR A 42 26.54 14.07 22.32
N ASP A 43 27.27 13.27 23.11
CA ASP A 43 27.79 13.69 24.43
C ASP A 43 28.85 14.81 24.29
N ALA A 44 29.70 14.74 23.29
CA ALA A 44 30.70 15.79 23.01
C ALA A 44 30.04 17.11 22.60
N ASN A 45 29.05 17.06 21.70
CA ASN A 45 28.41 18.28 21.20
C ASN A 45 27.34 18.87 22.14
N ARG A 46 26.85 18.09 23.11
CA ARG A 46 25.98 18.58 24.17
C ARG A 46 26.74 19.43 25.19
N LYS A 47 28.01 19.08 25.46
CA LYS A 47 28.86 19.82 26.44
C LYS A 47 29.48 21.08 25.84
N ASP A 48 29.96 20.99 24.61
CA ASP A 48 30.79 22.04 23.98
C ASP A 48 30.07 22.72 22.82
N LEU A 49 28.86 23.02 22.82
CA LEU A 49 28.08 23.86 21.90
C LEU A 49 28.81 24.41 20.63
N LYS A 50 29.76 23.65 20.07
CA LYS A 50 30.37 23.98 18.80
C LYS A 50 29.30 23.87 17.72
N GLN A 51 29.01 24.98 17.07
CA GLN A 51 27.95 25.04 16.05
C GLN A 51 28.22 24.03 14.95
N PRO A 52 27.29 23.08 14.69
CA PRO A 52 27.43 22.26 13.51
C PRO A 52 27.33 23.15 12.27
N ALA A 53 28.22 22.98 11.30
CA ALA A 53 28.25 23.77 10.07
C ALA A 53 27.07 23.40 9.14
N GLY A 54 26.24 24.37 8.73
CA GLY A 54 25.19 24.18 7.72
C GLY A 54 23.88 24.92 7.99
N LYS A 55 23.02 24.98 6.98
CA LYS A 55 21.73 25.71 7.04
C LYS A 55 20.72 25.16 8.06
N ASP A 56 20.84 23.90 8.47
CA ASP A 56 19.95 23.23 9.44
C ASP A 56 20.38 23.40 10.91
N THR A 57 21.42 24.21 11.15
CA THR A 57 22.13 24.35 12.43
C THR A 57 21.25 24.84 13.58
N LYS A 58 20.35 25.78 13.32
CA LYS A 58 19.52 26.38 14.41
C LYS A 58 18.58 25.33 15.04
N SER A 59 17.96 24.46 14.24
CA SER A 59 17.06 23.42 14.75
C SER A 59 17.84 22.36 15.52
N ILE A 60 18.97 21.90 14.98
CA ILE A 60 19.82 20.88 15.61
C ILE A 60 20.46 21.39 16.90
N SER A 61 20.95 22.63 16.92
CA SER A 61 21.49 23.25 18.14
C SER A 61 20.44 23.34 19.24
N LYS A 62 19.18 23.66 18.89
CA LYS A 62 18.08 23.70 19.85
C LYS A 62 17.78 22.29 20.42
N LEU A 63 17.86 21.27 19.58
CA LEU A 63 17.65 19.88 20.02
C LEU A 63 18.79 19.38 20.92
N LEU A 64 20.05 19.75 20.64
CA LEU A 64 21.21 19.40 21.46
C LEU A 64 21.16 20.06 22.84
N LYS A 65 20.57 21.26 22.95
CA LYS A 65 20.41 21.99 24.24
C LYS A 65 19.30 21.45 25.15
N ALA A 66 18.41 20.58 24.62
CA ALA A 66 17.32 20.05 25.41
C ALA A 66 17.85 19.19 26.57
N THR A 67 17.42 19.48 27.78
CA THR A 67 17.83 18.79 29.01
C THR A 67 17.37 17.32 29.00
N SER A 68 16.18 17.06 28.47
CA SER A 68 15.60 15.72 28.33
C SER A 68 14.95 15.58 26.94
N PRO A 69 15.71 15.15 25.92
CA PRO A 69 15.17 15.04 24.56
C PRO A 69 14.18 13.87 24.47
N THR A 70 13.05 14.14 23.81
CA THR A 70 12.06 13.11 23.51
C THR A 70 12.59 12.07 22.50
N SER A 71 11.97 10.89 22.42
CA SER A 71 12.34 9.85 21.43
C SER A 71 12.34 10.38 19.99
N ARG A 72 11.42 11.27 19.66
CA ARG A 72 11.34 11.91 18.34
C ARG A 72 12.53 12.84 18.08
N GLN A 73 12.93 13.63 19.07
CA GLN A 73 14.09 14.52 19.00
C GLN A 73 15.39 13.74 18.87
N MET A 74 15.53 12.65 19.61
CA MET A 74 16.69 11.74 19.49
C MET A 74 16.77 11.10 18.10
N THR A 75 15.63 10.75 17.52
CA THR A 75 15.58 10.22 16.15
C THR A 75 16.06 11.29 15.13
N GLN A 76 15.62 12.53 15.26
CA GLN A 76 16.05 13.63 14.39
C GLN A 76 17.57 13.88 14.50
N LEU A 77 18.13 13.88 15.72
CA LEU A 77 19.57 14.02 15.94
C LEU A 77 20.35 12.86 15.33
N ARG A 78 19.86 11.64 15.46
CA ARG A 78 20.47 10.44 14.86
C ARG A 78 20.43 10.52 13.33
N ASP A 79 19.30 10.92 12.76
CA ASP A 79 19.16 11.09 11.32
C ASP A 79 20.12 12.17 10.78
N TYR A 80 20.26 13.27 11.48
CA TYR A 80 21.22 14.31 11.15
C TYR A 80 22.65 13.78 11.19
N TYR A 81 23.06 13.11 12.28
CA TYR A 81 24.40 12.56 12.43
C TYR A 81 24.77 11.61 11.29
N PHE A 82 23.92 10.62 11.02
CA PHE A 82 24.19 9.61 10.01
C PHE A 82 24.05 10.12 8.56
N SER A 83 23.28 11.18 8.34
CA SER A 83 23.11 11.73 6.99
C SER A 83 24.11 12.83 6.63
N LYS A 84 24.70 13.52 7.63
CA LYS A 84 25.53 14.70 7.39
C LYS A 84 26.93 14.61 7.97
N ILE A 85 27.12 13.94 9.09
CA ILE A 85 28.39 13.92 9.83
C ILE A 85 29.15 12.61 9.59
N ASN A 86 28.48 11.49 9.70
CA ASN A 86 29.09 10.19 9.44
C ASN A 86 29.30 10.01 7.93
N SER A 87 30.56 9.83 7.49
CA SER A 87 30.93 9.79 6.07
C SER A 87 30.25 8.67 5.30
N GLU A 88 30.24 7.44 5.85
CA GLU A 88 29.58 6.28 5.22
C GLU A 88 28.04 6.44 5.18
N GLY A 89 27.46 6.89 6.27
CA GLY A 89 26.03 7.17 6.35
C GLY A 89 25.59 8.27 5.39
N SER A 90 26.41 9.31 5.25
CA SER A 90 26.18 10.40 4.27
C SER A 90 26.23 9.88 2.84
N THR A 91 27.21 9.06 2.48
CA THR A 91 27.33 8.44 1.15
C THR A 91 26.10 7.56 0.83
N LEU A 92 25.66 6.73 1.77
CA LEU A 92 24.45 5.92 1.59
C LEU A 92 23.21 6.77 1.43
N SER A 93 23.08 7.85 2.20
CA SER A 93 21.95 8.78 2.12
C SER A 93 21.94 9.53 0.78
N GLN A 94 23.11 9.94 0.27
CA GLN A 94 23.25 10.57 -1.04
C GLN A 94 22.89 9.63 -2.19
N LYS A 95 23.19 8.34 -2.09
CA LYS A 95 22.77 7.31 -3.07
C LYS A 95 21.26 7.06 -3.02
N LEU A 96 20.66 7.11 -1.85
CA LEU A 96 19.23 6.87 -1.67
C LEU A 96 18.34 8.03 -2.18
N ALA A 97 18.80 9.28 -2.02
CA ALA A 97 18.01 10.46 -2.36
C ALA A 97 17.55 10.52 -3.83
N PRO A 98 18.40 10.29 -4.85
CA PRO A 98 17.97 10.31 -6.25
C PRO A 98 16.99 9.20 -6.57
N LEU A 99 17.15 7.99 -6.00
CA LEU A 99 16.23 6.87 -6.22
C LEU A 99 14.84 7.16 -5.67
N ARG A 100 14.75 7.74 -4.46
CA ARG A 100 13.48 8.19 -3.88
C ARG A 100 12.83 9.30 -4.71
N LYS A 101 13.63 10.26 -5.21
CA LYS A 101 13.14 11.34 -6.08
C LYS A 101 12.57 10.77 -7.39
N GLU A 102 13.22 9.79 -7.97
CA GLU A 102 12.77 9.14 -9.20
C GLU A 102 11.50 8.30 -8.97
N SER A 103 11.48 7.50 -7.90
CA SER A 103 10.28 6.77 -7.48
C SER A 103 9.09 7.72 -7.23
N LYS A 104 9.33 8.85 -6.55
CA LYS A 104 8.30 9.88 -6.36
C LYS A 104 7.80 10.45 -7.68
N LYS A 105 8.66 10.78 -8.64
CA LYS A 105 8.25 11.26 -9.97
C LYS A 105 7.34 10.29 -10.71
N ILE A 106 7.64 8.98 -10.67
CA ILE A 106 6.78 7.95 -11.26
C ILE A 106 5.43 7.92 -10.55
N ASN A 107 5.43 7.96 -9.23
CA ASN A 107 4.22 7.94 -8.42
C ASN A 107 3.34 9.18 -8.66
N ASP A 108 3.94 10.36 -8.77
CA ASP A 108 3.21 11.63 -8.92
C ASP A 108 2.55 11.74 -10.31
N ARG A 109 3.15 11.15 -11.35
CA ARG A 109 2.56 11.11 -12.69
C ARG A 109 1.56 9.96 -12.92
N SER A 110 1.49 9.01 -12.01
CA SER A 110 0.62 7.84 -12.12
C SER A 110 -0.71 8.12 -11.40
N PRO A 111 -1.83 8.23 -12.10
CA PRO A 111 -3.13 8.45 -11.47
C PRO A 111 -3.49 7.25 -10.59
N THR A 112 -4.20 7.52 -9.50
CA THR A 112 -4.73 6.49 -8.61
C THR A 112 -6.22 6.32 -8.84
N THR A 113 -6.67 5.07 -8.91
CA THR A 113 -8.09 4.75 -8.95
C THR A 113 -8.49 3.92 -7.74
N LEU A 114 -9.74 4.06 -7.36
CA LEU A 114 -10.35 3.21 -6.34
C LEU A 114 -10.71 1.88 -7.00
N VAL A 115 -10.31 0.80 -6.39
CA VAL A 115 -10.73 -0.55 -6.78
C VAL A 115 -11.36 -1.25 -5.59
N MET A 116 -12.39 -2.03 -5.88
CA MET A 116 -12.95 -2.96 -4.89
C MET A 116 -12.02 -4.17 -4.80
N GLN A 117 -11.58 -4.49 -3.60
CA GLN A 117 -10.71 -5.61 -3.33
C GLN A 117 -11.40 -6.55 -2.34
N GLU A 118 -11.23 -7.84 -2.55
CA GLU A 118 -11.68 -8.83 -1.59
C GLU A 118 -10.86 -8.76 -0.30
N ASN A 119 -11.50 -9.03 0.83
CA ASN A 119 -10.80 -9.13 2.11
C ASN A 119 -10.09 -10.49 2.18
N GLU A 120 -8.78 -10.50 2.10
CA GLU A 120 -7.98 -11.71 2.20
C GLU A 120 -8.23 -12.42 3.55
N GLY A 121 -8.42 -13.74 3.48
CA GLY A 121 -8.64 -14.58 4.66
C GLY A 121 -10.02 -14.45 5.32
N LYS A 122 -10.98 -13.73 4.71
CA LYS A 122 -12.35 -13.62 5.21
C LYS A 122 -13.32 -14.09 4.13
N GLU A 123 -14.03 -15.18 4.40
CA GLU A 123 -15.13 -15.61 3.55
C GLU A 123 -16.32 -14.66 3.73
N ALA A 124 -16.86 -14.17 2.62
CA ALA A 124 -18.09 -13.38 2.64
C ALA A 124 -19.27 -14.26 3.04
N PHE A 125 -20.10 -13.75 3.96
CA PHE A 125 -21.31 -14.43 4.37
C PHE A 125 -22.46 -13.44 4.54
N ALA A 126 -23.67 -13.95 4.51
CA ALA A 126 -24.88 -13.23 4.83
C ALA A 126 -25.76 -14.09 5.78
N HIS A 127 -26.85 -13.55 6.22
CA HIS A 127 -27.90 -14.29 6.93
C HIS A 127 -29.19 -14.19 6.15
N THR A 128 -29.94 -15.27 6.08
CA THR A 128 -31.34 -15.18 5.71
C THR A 128 -32.06 -14.36 6.78
N LEU A 129 -33.05 -13.58 6.38
CA LEU A 129 -33.77 -12.69 7.28
C LEU A 129 -35.22 -13.15 7.39
N GLN A 130 -35.76 -13.18 8.61
CA GLN A 130 -37.15 -13.50 8.83
C GLN A 130 -38.04 -12.37 8.26
N ARG A 131 -38.79 -12.69 7.21
CA ARG A 131 -39.65 -11.73 6.49
C ARG A 131 -38.96 -10.42 6.09
N GLY A 132 -37.63 -10.46 5.87
CA GLY A 132 -36.86 -9.28 5.51
C GLY A 132 -36.43 -8.38 6.68
N ASP A 133 -36.72 -8.74 7.90
CA ASP A 133 -36.34 -7.99 9.10
C ASP A 133 -34.82 -8.20 9.36
N TYR A 134 -34.01 -7.14 9.23
CA TYR A 134 -32.59 -7.16 9.42
C TYR A 134 -32.15 -7.46 10.87
N THR A 135 -33.04 -7.31 11.83
CA THR A 135 -32.82 -7.65 13.25
C THR A 135 -33.03 -9.12 13.51
N ALA A 136 -33.93 -9.77 12.77
CA ALA A 136 -34.29 -11.18 12.91
C ALA A 136 -33.50 -12.06 11.93
N ARG A 137 -32.23 -12.29 12.28
CA ARG A 137 -31.30 -13.11 11.49
C ARG A 137 -31.56 -14.59 11.70
N LEU A 138 -31.70 -15.34 10.62
CA LEU A 138 -31.83 -16.78 10.60
C LEU A 138 -30.46 -17.44 10.28
N GLU A 139 -30.46 -18.49 9.49
CA GLU A 139 -29.26 -19.24 9.14
C GLU A 139 -28.21 -18.40 8.39
N ARG A 140 -26.97 -18.73 8.62
CA ARG A 140 -25.84 -18.14 7.90
C ARG A 140 -25.71 -18.80 6.52
N VAL A 141 -25.60 -17.99 5.48
CA VAL A 141 -25.38 -18.43 4.10
C VAL A 141 -24.10 -17.87 3.54
N THR A 142 -23.45 -18.63 2.70
CA THR A 142 -22.25 -18.23 1.96
C THR A 142 -22.56 -18.03 0.49
N ALA A 143 -21.62 -17.40 -0.25
CA ALA A 143 -21.78 -17.18 -1.69
C ALA A 143 -21.98 -18.49 -2.43
N ASN A 144 -23.11 -18.60 -3.15
CA ASN A 144 -23.47 -19.74 -3.95
C ASN A 144 -24.40 -19.33 -5.10
N THR A 145 -24.65 -20.24 -6.02
CA THR A 145 -25.58 -20.10 -7.13
C THR A 145 -26.88 -20.87 -6.86
N PRO A 146 -28.02 -20.49 -7.48
CA PRO A 146 -29.26 -21.25 -7.34
C PRO A 146 -29.08 -22.71 -7.76
N ALA A 147 -29.67 -23.64 -7.00
CA ALA A 147 -29.50 -25.07 -7.21
C ALA A 147 -30.01 -25.58 -8.58
N MET A 148 -30.95 -24.86 -9.21
CA MET A 148 -31.51 -25.17 -10.52
C MET A 148 -30.61 -24.73 -11.70
N LEU A 149 -29.57 -23.97 -11.44
CA LEU A 149 -28.64 -23.48 -12.46
C LEU A 149 -27.29 -24.20 -12.36
N PRO A 150 -26.46 -24.13 -13.40
CA PRO A 150 -25.12 -24.72 -13.36
C PRO A 150 -24.32 -24.31 -12.14
N SER A 151 -23.62 -25.26 -11.53
CA SER A 151 -22.87 -25.01 -10.30
C SER A 151 -21.63 -24.16 -10.56
N MET A 152 -21.28 -23.33 -9.60
CA MET A 152 -20.06 -22.51 -9.56
C MET A 152 -18.88 -23.25 -8.89
N SER A 153 -18.95 -24.55 -8.72
CA SER A 153 -17.99 -25.35 -7.93
C SER A 153 -16.52 -25.20 -8.36
N ASN A 154 -16.26 -24.98 -9.64
CA ASN A 154 -14.91 -24.83 -10.21
C ASN A 154 -14.42 -23.37 -10.25
N LEU A 155 -15.19 -22.42 -9.70
CA LEU A 155 -14.87 -20.99 -9.70
C LEU A 155 -14.68 -20.48 -8.28
N PRO A 156 -13.86 -19.46 -8.06
CA PRO A 156 -13.71 -18.86 -6.74
C PRO A 156 -15.03 -18.23 -6.28
N LYS A 157 -15.40 -18.45 -5.02
CA LYS A 157 -16.63 -17.91 -4.42
C LYS A 157 -16.50 -16.41 -4.09
N ASN A 158 -16.23 -15.59 -5.10
CA ASN A 158 -16.08 -14.15 -5.03
C ASN A 158 -16.70 -13.48 -6.27
N ARG A 159 -16.60 -12.15 -6.36
CA ARG A 159 -17.17 -11.38 -7.48
C ARG A 159 -16.63 -11.78 -8.84
N LEU A 160 -15.34 -12.15 -8.93
CA LEU A 160 -14.74 -12.61 -10.18
C LEU A 160 -15.33 -13.97 -10.61
N GLY A 161 -15.51 -14.88 -9.65
CA GLY A 161 -16.14 -16.16 -9.93
C GLY A 161 -17.60 -16.01 -10.36
N LEU A 162 -18.36 -15.13 -9.71
CA LEU A 162 -19.73 -14.81 -10.11
C LEU A 162 -19.77 -14.21 -11.52
N ALA A 163 -18.87 -13.29 -11.86
CA ALA A 163 -18.80 -12.71 -13.20
C ALA A 163 -18.52 -13.79 -14.27
N LYS A 164 -17.56 -14.68 -14.02
CA LYS A 164 -17.25 -15.79 -14.92
C LYS A 164 -18.42 -16.76 -15.06
N TRP A 165 -19.14 -17.03 -13.97
CA TRP A 165 -20.31 -17.89 -14.00
C TRP A 165 -21.46 -17.26 -14.79
N ILE A 166 -21.73 -15.97 -14.60
CA ILE A 166 -22.77 -15.24 -15.35
C ILE A 166 -22.47 -15.27 -16.86
N THR A 167 -21.21 -15.09 -17.26
CA THR A 167 -20.80 -15.05 -18.66
C THR A 167 -20.46 -16.42 -19.25
N SER A 168 -20.62 -17.51 -18.47
CA SER A 168 -20.38 -18.86 -18.95
C SER A 168 -21.37 -19.26 -20.04
N PRO A 169 -20.91 -19.91 -21.14
CA PRO A 169 -21.79 -20.46 -22.15
C PRO A 169 -22.78 -21.52 -21.61
N GLU A 170 -22.44 -22.17 -20.49
CA GLU A 170 -23.29 -23.16 -19.82
C GLU A 170 -24.47 -22.51 -19.07
N ASN A 171 -24.40 -21.22 -18.81
CA ASN A 171 -25.49 -20.51 -18.13
C ASN A 171 -26.52 -20.02 -19.18
N PRO A 172 -27.71 -20.60 -19.24
CA PRO A 172 -28.67 -20.29 -20.29
C PRO A 172 -29.38 -18.94 -20.13
N LEU A 173 -29.36 -18.37 -18.92
CA LEU A 173 -30.17 -17.19 -18.60
C LEU A 173 -29.62 -15.88 -19.18
N PRO A 174 -28.33 -15.53 -19.10
CA PRO A 174 -27.87 -14.23 -19.55
C PRO A 174 -28.06 -14.00 -21.05
N ALA A 175 -27.86 -15.00 -21.87
CA ALA A 175 -28.10 -14.92 -23.32
C ALA A 175 -29.59 -14.65 -23.61
N ARG A 176 -30.50 -15.40 -22.99
CA ARG A 176 -31.95 -15.24 -23.15
C ARG A 176 -32.41 -13.88 -22.69
N VAL A 177 -31.99 -13.44 -21.50
CA VAL A 177 -32.34 -12.12 -20.95
C VAL A 177 -31.84 -11.01 -21.84
N THR A 178 -30.61 -11.13 -22.35
CA THR A 178 -30.00 -10.13 -23.24
C THR A 178 -30.77 -10.01 -24.56
N VAL A 179 -31.05 -11.14 -25.20
CA VAL A 179 -31.81 -11.17 -26.47
C VAL A 179 -33.21 -10.58 -26.26
N ASN A 180 -33.94 -11.06 -25.23
CA ASN A 180 -35.27 -10.53 -24.92
C ASN A 180 -35.28 -9.03 -24.65
N ARG A 181 -34.26 -8.52 -23.94
CA ARG A 181 -34.14 -7.08 -23.64
C ARG A 181 -33.87 -6.26 -24.92
N TYR A 182 -32.98 -6.70 -25.79
CA TYR A 182 -32.74 -6.03 -27.07
C TYR A 182 -33.97 -6.11 -27.99
N TRP A 183 -34.64 -7.25 -28.03
CA TRP A 183 -35.89 -7.42 -28.75
C TRP A 183 -36.96 -6.43 -28.30
N TYR A 184 -37.15 -6.35 -26.98
CA TYR A 184 -38.06 -5.37 -26.39
C TYR A 184 -37.75 -3.92 -26.79
N TYR A 185 -36.46 -3.53 -26.80
CA TYR A 185 -36.08 -2.18 -27.21
C TYR A 185 -36.35 -1.88 -28.69
N ILE A 186 -36.29 -2.87 -29.56
CA ILE A 186 -36.49 -2.70 -31.00
C ILE A 186 -37.98 -2.79 -31.34
N PHE A 187 -38.70 -3.73 -30.77
CA PHE A 187 -40.08 -4.06 -31.18
C PHE A 187 -41.14 -3.63 -30.17
N GLY A 188 -40.78 -3.14 -28.99
CA GLY A 188 -41.70 -2.71 -27.95
C GLY A 188 -42.28 -3.83 -27.08
N GLU A 189 -42.10 -5.09 -27.46
CA GLU A 189 -42.59 -6.26 -26.76
C GLU A 189 -41.41 -7.26 -26.54
N GLY A 190 -41.48 -8.04 -25.43
CA GLY A 190 -40.52 -9.12 -25.18
C GLY A 190 -40.88 -10.41 -25.94
N ILE A 191 -39.90 -11.34 -26.03
CA ILE A 191 -40.09 -12.67 -26.62
C ILE A 191 -40.71 -13.59 -25.58
#